data_83cb1da30b7429fe9ca9d20bf71b286c
#
_entry.id   83cb1da30b7429fe9ca9d20bf71b286c
#
_cell.length_a   1.000
_cell.length_b   1.000
_cell.length_c   1.000
_cell.angle_alpha   90.00
_cell.angle_beta   90.00
_cell.angle_gamma   90.00
#
_symmetry.space_group_name_H-M   'P 1'
#
loop_
_entity.id
_entity.type
_entity.pdbx_description
1 polymer ?
#
loop_
_entity_poly.entity_id
_entity_poly.type
_entity_poly.pdbx_seq_one_letter_code
_entity_poly.pdbx_strand_id
1 'polypeptide(L)'
;VALDPSIDKVIAAFTELVSVSMHAVLRFDRFAHKRRNIVGIWGDGNLGYITSVLFKATFPDTKLYIFGVSEEKMSSFTFADATFNVNDIPKDMLVDHAFECVGGAASQSAINQMIDYIQPEGTMSILGVSEYPVPINTRMILEKGLRMFGSSRSGREDFERTVALYKSNPEIINYLSNIVGAQIPIRDIKDMNRAFELDNQKNMGKTIMIWDK
;
A
#
# COMPACT_ATOMS: atom_id res chain seq x y z
N VAL A 1 -3.60 -6.18 21.16
CA VAL A 1 -2.52 -7.09 20.69
C VAL A 1 -1.21 -6.52 21.19
N ALA A 2 -0.38 -7.38 21.82
CA ALA A 2 0.91 -6.96 22.32
C ALA A 2 1.96 -7.09 21.20
N LEU A 3 2.80 -6.07 21.05
CA LEU A 3 3.99 -6.11 20.20
C LEU A 3 5.16 -6.74 20.99
N ASP A 4 6.11 -7.31 20.26
CA ASP A 4 7.35 -7.77 20.85
C ASP A 4 8.15 -6.56 21.36
N PRO A 5 8.60 -6.54 22.63
CA PRO A 5 9.35 -5.42 23.17
C PRO A 5 10.69 -5.13 22.46
N SER A 6 11.22 -6.08 21.69
CA SER A 6 12.45 -5.92 20.90
C SER A 6 12.26 -5.08 19.64
N ILE A 7 11.03 -4.89 19.18
CA ILE A 7 10.74 -4.05 18.01
C ILE A 7 10.97 -2.59 18.39
N ASP A 8 11.75 -1.89 17.57
CA ASP A 8 11.97 -0.45 17.73
C ASP A 8 10.62 0.29 17.78
N LYS A 9 10.48 1.22 18.74
CA LYS A 9 9.22 1.96 18.98
C LYS A 9 8.80 2.81 17.77
N VAL A 10 9.75 3.31 17.00
CA VAL A 10 9.51 4.09 15.79
C VAL A 10 8.86 3.21 14.73
N ILE A 11 9.37 1.99 14.55
CA ILE A 11 8.77 1.00 13.65
C ILE A 11 7.43 0.51 14.18
N ALA A 12 7.33 0.28 15.49
CA ALA A 12 6.10 -0.14 16.14
C ALA A 12 4.93 0.85 15.91
N ALA A 13 5.22 2.15 15.77
CA ALA A 13 4.22 3.17 15.46
C ALA A 13 3.51 2.94 14.12
N PHE A 14 4.14 2.24 13.17
CA PHE A 14 3.51 1.90 11.88
C PHE A 14 2.52 0.74 11.96
N THR A 15 2.42 0.03 13.07
CA THR A 15 1.62 -1.22 13.15
C THR A 15 0.14 -0.98 12.80
N GLU A 16 -0.41 0.19 13.12
CA GLU A 16 -1.78 0.55 12.72
C GLU A 16 -1.90 0.63 11.19
N LEU A 17 -1.03 1.38 10.52
CA LEU A 17 -1.02 1.49 9.05
C LEU A 17 -0.78 0.14 8.38
N VAL A 18 0.12 -0.67 8.94
CA VAL A 18 0.41 -2.03 8.45
C VAL A 18 -0.82 -2.92 8.61
N SER A 19 -1.57 -2.81 9.70
CA SER A 19 -2.79 -3.60 9.91
C SER A 19 -3.90 -3.28 8.91
N VAL A 20 -3.99 -2.02 8.44
CA VAL A 20 -4.93 -1.61 7.37
C VAL A 20 -4.57 -2.28 6.05
N SER A 21 -3.30 -2.29 5.68
CA SER A 21 -2.82 -3.00 4.48
C SER A 21 -2.97 -4.52 4.63
N MET A 22 -2.73 -5.08 5.83
CA MET A 22 -2.97 -6.50 6.11
C MET A 22 -4.45 -6.87 5.91
N HIS A 23 -5.38 -6.03 6.38
CA HIS A 23 -6.81 -6.22 6.13
C HIS A 23 -7.12 -6.32 4.63
N ALA A 24 -6.55 -5.43 3.81
CA ALA A 24 -6.74 -5.45 2.37
C ALA A 24 -6.18 -6.73 1.73
N VAL A 25 -5.00 -7.18 2.13
CA VAL A 25 -4.35 -8.40 1.62
C VAL A 25 -5.15 -9.65 2.00
N LEU A 26 -5.65 -9.73 3.24
CA LEU A 26 -6.51 -10.84 3.68
C LEU A 26 -7.86 -10.86 2.95
N ARG A 27 -8.47 -9.71 2.71
CA ARG A 27 -9.70 -9.61 1.91
C ARG A 27 -9.44 -10.01 0.46
N PHE A 28 -8.33 -9.57 -0.11
CA PHE A 28 -7.92 -9.99 -1.44
C PHE A 28 -7.82 -11.51 -1.53
N ASP A 29 -7.21 -12.18 -0.59
CA ASP A 29 -7.10 -13.64 -0.60
C ASP A 29 -8.47 -14.35 -0.58
N ARG A 30 -9.45 -13.77 0.08
CA ARG A 30 -10.82 -14.30 0.14
C ARG A 30 -11.60 -14.09 -1.17
N PHE A 31 -11.39 -12.96 -1.87
CA PHE A 31 -12.23 -12.57 -3.00
C PHE A 31 -11.60 -12.83 -4.36
N ALA A 32 -10.27 -12.81 -4.46
CA ALA A 32 -9.58 -13.02 -5.72
C ALA A 32 -9.52 -14.50 -6.10
N HIS A 33 -9.63 -14.77 -7.41
CA HIS A 33 -9.37 -16.12 -7.91
C HIS A 33 -7.89 -16.49 -7.78
N LYS A 34 -7.57 -17.77 -8.04
CA LYS A 34 -6.23 -18.31 -7.77
C LYS A 34 -5.20 -18.07 -8.88
N ARG A 35 -5.59 -17.57 -10.06
CA ARG A 35 -4.64 -17.09 -11.06
C ARG A 35 -4.00 -15.81 -10.53
N ARG A 36 -2.78 -15.91 -10.05
CA ARG A 36 -2.05 -14.83 -9.36
C ARG A 36 -0.59 -14.81 -9.81
N ASN A 37 -0.37 -14.87 -11.14
CA ASN A 37 0.98 -14.83 -11.67
C ASN A 37 1.60 -13.45 -11.51
N ILE A 38 0.79 -12.40 -11.78
CA ILE A 38 1.21 -11.00 -11.70
C ILE A 38 0.12 -10.20 -10.98
N VAL A 39 0.52 -9.48 -9.95
CA VAL A 39 -0.35 -8.51 -9.25
C VAL A 39 0.28 -7.13 -9.33
N GLY A 40 -0.54 -6.12 -9.70
CA GLY A 40 -0.14 -4.74 -9.79
C GLY A 40 -0.57 -3.92 -8.58
N ILE A 41 0.29 -3.01 -8.11
CA ILE A 41 -0.06 -2.01 -7.11
C ILE A 41 0.14 -0.63 -7.73
N TRP A 42 -0.94 0.13 -7.86
CA TRP A 42 -0.94 1.53 -8.27
C TRP A 42 -0.78 2.42 -7.05
N GLY A 43 0.35 3.12 -6.99
CA GLY A 43 0.71 4.06 -5.92
C GLY A 43 2.09 3.80 -5.35
N ASP A 44 2.99 4.78 -5.50
CA ASP A 44 4.38 4.80 -5.04
C ASP A 44 4.55 5.51 -3.68
N GLY A 45 3.44 5.79 -2.98
CA GLY A 45 3.45 6.38 -1.64
C GLY A 45 3.51 5.35 -0.52
N ASN A 46 3.43 5.83 0.73
CA ASN A 46 3.54 4.98 1.92
C ASN A 46 2.53 3.83 1.97
N LEU A 47 1.26 4.07 1.58
CA LEU A 47 0.23 3.03 1.54
C LEU A 47 0.57 1.94 0.52
N GLY A 48 0.98 2.35 -0.69
CA GLY A 48 1.42 1.41 -1.73
C GLY A 48 2.62 0.60 -1.28
N TYR A 49 3.61 1.26 -0.67
CA TYR A 49 4.81 0.59 -0.15
C TYR A 49 4.47 -0.47 0.90
N ILE A 50 3.72 -0.11 1.95
CA ILE A 50 3.32 -1.05 3.01
C ILE A 50 2.50 -2.21 2.43
N THR A 51 1.53 -1.92 1.56
CA THR A 51 0.69 -2.95 0.93
C THR A 51 1.55 -3.91 0.10
N SER A 52 2.54 -3.37 -0.62
CA SER A 52 3.49 -4.16 -1.44
C SER A 52 4.36 -5.09 -0.61
N VAL A 53 4.93 -4.59 0.50
CA VAL A 53 5.73 -5.39 1.44
C VAL A 53 4.90 -6.56 1.98
N LEU A 54 3.68 -6.27 2.45
CA LEU A 54 2.80 -7.30 3.01
C LEU A 54 2.31 -8.29 1.96
N PHE A 55 2.00 -7.80 0.76
CA PHE A 55 1.59 -8.65 -0.35
C PHE A 55 2.69 -9.64 -0.72
N LYS A 56 3.92 -9.15 -0.93
CA LYS A 56 5.07 -10.00 -1.28
C LYS A 56 5.41 -10.99 -0.18
N ALA A 57 5.31 -10.59 1.09
CA ALA A 57 5.52 -11.49 2.23
C ALA A 57 4.44 -12.57 2.35
N THR A 58 3.19 -12.28 1.90
CA THR A 58 2.07 -13.23 1.95
C THR A 58 2.04 -14.14 0.73
N PHE A 59 2.43 -13.64 -0.44
CA PHE A 59 2.41 -14.34 -1.74
C PHE A 59 3.79 -14.26 -2.42
N PRO A 60 4.83 -14.92 -1.88
CA PRO A 60 6.21 -14.78 -2.36
C PRO A 60 6.40 -15.21 -3.81
N ASP A 61 5.61 -16.17 -4.29
CA ASP A 61 5.71 -16.71 -5.66
C ASP A 61 5.00 -15.84 -6.71
N THR A 62 4.17 -14.89 -6.28
CA THR A 62 3.48 -13.97 -7.20
C THR A 62 4.42 -12.84 -7.61
N LYS A 63 4.50 -12.55 -8.91
CA LYS A 63 5.19 -11.36 -9.40
C LYS A 63 4.43 -10.11 -8.97
N LEU A 64 5.15 -9.19 -8.37
CA LEU A 64 4.63 -7.93 -7.87
C LEU A 64 5.14 -6.77 -8.73
N TYR A 65 4.24 -6.06 -9.38
CA TYR A 65 4.53 -4.89 -10.19
C TYR A 65 4.01 -3.62 -9.54
N ILE A 66 4.85 -2.60 -9.50
CA ILE A 66 4.52 -1.29 -8.91
C ILE A 66 4.34 -0.27 -10.04
N PHE A 67 3.25 0.47 -9.97
CA PHE A 67 2.91 1.53 -10.91
C PHE A 67 2.89 2.87 -10.16
N GLY A 68 3.81 3.76 -10.50
CA GLY A 68 4.01 5.03 -9.81
C GLY A 68 4.36 6.18 -10.75
N VAL A 69 4.53 7.36 -10.18
CA VAL A 69 4.90 8.58 -10.92
C VAL A 69 6.32 9.04 -10.61
N SER A 70 6.88 8.65 -9.45
CA SER A 70 8.20 9.08 -8.99
C SER A 70 9.20 7.92 -9.05
N GLU A 71 10.18 8.02 -9.93
CA GLU A 71 11.27 7.04 -10.03
C GLU A 71 12.05 6.94 -8.70
N GLU A 72 12.27 8.08 -8.04
CA GLU A 72 12.95 8.13 -6.74
C GLU A 72 12.19 7.28 -5.69
N LYS A 73 10.87 7.44 -5.57
CA LYS A 73 10.06 6.66 -4.63
C LYS A 73 10.03 5.19 -5.03
N MET A 74 9.85 4.91 -6.31
CA MET A 74 9.81 3.53 -6.81
C MET A 74 11.13 2.78 -6.60
N SER A 75 12.28 3.47 -6.56
CA SER A 75 13.58 2.83 -6.26
C SER A 75 13.63 2.18 -4.88
N SER A 76 12.77 2.58 -3.95
CA SER A 76 12.67 1.97 -2.61
C SER A 76 11.97 0.60 -2.61
N PHE A 77 11.24 0.24 -3.67
CA PHE A 77 10.51 -1.03 -3.78
C PHE A 77 11.43 -2.17 -4.24
N THR A 78 12.57 -2.35 -3.59
CA THR A 78 13.63 -3.29 -3.98
C THR A 78 13.21 -4.76 -3.97
N PHE A 79 12.09 -5.08 -3.31
CA PHE A 79 11.49 -6.41 -3.24
C PHE A 79 10.47 -6.67 -4.37
N ALA A 80 10.11 -5.65 -5.15
CA ALA A 80 9.21 -5.79 -6.29
C ALA A 80 9.93 -6.43 -7.50
N ASP A 81 9.18 -7.16 -8.31
CA ASP A 81 9.72 -7.80 -9.51
C ASP A 81 9.91 -6.80 -10.66
N ALA A 82 9.11 -5.73 -10.69
CA ALA A 82 9.27 -4.60 -11.62
C ALA A 82 8.58 -3.34 -11.12
N THR A 83 9.04 -2.18 -11.60
CA THR A 83 8.40 -0.88 -11.39
C THR A 83 8.15 -0.21 -12.75
N PHE A 84 7.04 0.49 -12.89
CA PHE A 84 6.62 1.15 -14.12
C PHE A 84 6.14 2.57 -13.84
N ASN A 85 6.59 3.52 -14.66
CA ASN A 85 5.98 4.84 -14.67
C ASN A 85 4.59 4.73 -15.29
N VAL A 86 3.57 5.28 -14.64
CA VAL A 86 2.17 5.23 -15.11
C VAL A 86 1.96 5.91 -16.46
N ASN A 87 2.91 6.76 -16.90
CA ASN A 87 2.87 7.43 -18.20
C ASN A 87 3.50 6.60 -19.33
N ASP A 88 4.18 5.47 -18.99
CA ASP A 88 4.92 4.67 -19.96
C ASP A 88 4.77 3.16 -19.66
N ILE A 89 3.54 2.71 -19.47
CA ILE A 89 3.24 1.29 -19.25
C ILE A 89 3.21 0.59 -20.63
N PRO A 90 3.96 -0.53 -20.81
CA PRO A 90 3.90 -1.31 -22.04
C PRO A 90 2.47 -1.73 -22.40
N LYS A 91 2.06 -1.56 -23.66
CA LYS A 91 0.68 -1.77 -24.11
C LYS A 91 0.19 -3.22 -24.01
N ASP A 92 1.10 -4.18 -24.04
CA ASP A 92 0.84 -5.62 -23.94
C ASP A 92 0.95 -6.14 -22.51
N MET A 93 1.27 -5.24 -21.55
CA MET A 93 1.29 -5.60 -20.14
C MET A 93 -0.11 -5.90 -19.63
N LEU A 94 -0.26 -7.01 -18.91
CA LEU A 94 -1.48 -7.37 -18.22
C LEU A 94 -1.15 -7.94 -16.84
N VAL A 95 -1.98 -7.58 -15.85
CA VAL A 95 -1.91 -8.12 -14.49
C VAL A 95 -3.16 -8.94 -14.18
N ASP A 96 -3.05 -9.96 -13.33
CA ASP A 96 -4.21 -10.78 -12.95
C ASP A 96 -5.13 -10.04 -11.97
N HIS A 97 -4.54 -9.27 -11.06
CA HIS A 97 -5.25 -8.49 -10.05
C HIS A 97 -4.53 -7.18 -9.77
N ALA A 98 -5.22 -6.23 -9.12
CA ALA A 98 -4.67 -4.91 -8.85
C ALA A 98 -5.12 -4.33 -7.50
N PHE A 99 -4.25 -3.49 -6.91
CA PHE A 99 -4.53 -2.67 -5.73
C PHE A 99 -4.39 -1.19 -6.08
N GLU A 100 -5.37 -0.39 -5.69
CA GLU A 100 -5.33 1.06 -5.78
C GLU A 100 -4.91 1.64 -4.43
N CYS A 101 -3.74 2.28 -4.39
CA CYS A 101 -3.15 2.89 -3.20
C CYS A 101 -2.80 4.36 -3.41
N VAL A 102 -3.39 5.02 -4.40
CA VAL A 102 -3.08 6.40 -4.79
C VAL A 102 -3.89 7.40 -3.96
N GLY A 103 -5.21 7.26 -4.00
CA GLY A 103 -6.14 8.19 -3.35
C GLY A 103 -6.20 9.58 -3.99
N GLY A 104 -6.99 10.47 -3.38
CA GLY A 104 -7.20 11.84 -3.86
C GLY A 104 -7.77 11.91 -5.28
N ALA A 105 -7.54 13.01 -5.97
CA ALA A 105 -8.01 13.22 -7.34
C ALA A 105 -7.35 12.26 -8.36
N ALA A 106 -6.13 11.82 -8.09
CA ALA A 106 -5.39 10.89 -8.96
C ALA A 106 -5.93 9.45 -8.92
N SER A 107 -6.76 9.10 -7.93
CA SER A 107 -7.43 7.80 -7.83
C SER A 107 -8.26 7.47 -9.08
N GLN A 108 -8.90 8.48 -9.69
CA GLN A 108 -9.63 8.31 -10.95
C GLN A 108 -8.75 7.72 -12.06
N SER A 109 -7.59 8.31 -12.29
CA SER A 109 -6.67 7.86 -13.33
C SER A 109 -6.11 6.48 -13.00
N ALA A 110 -5.75 6.24 -11.74
CA ALA A 110 -5.23 4.95 -11.29
C ALA A 110 -6.27 3.83 -11.49
N ILE A 111 -7.51 4.03 -11.06
CA ILE A 111 -8.57 3.02 -11.22
C ILE A 111 -8.86 2.74 -12.69
N ASN A 112 -8.95 3.77 -13.54
CA ASN A 112 -9.19 3.55 -14.97
C ASN A 112 -8.01 2.84 -15.64
N GLN A 113 -6.77 3.17 -15.30
CA GLN A 113 -5.60 2.40 -15.75
C GLN A 113 -5.66 0.95 -15.27
N MET A 114 -5.99 0.68 -14.01
CA MET A 114 -6.17 -0.69 -13.52
C MET A 114 -7.21 -1.45 -14.35
N ILE A 115 -8.34 -0.80 -14.69
CA ILE A 115 -9.38 -1.41 -15.55
C ILE A 115 -8.81 -1.75 -16.93
N ASP A 116 -7.94 -0.92 -17.50
CA ASP A 116 -7.34 -1.16 -18.81
C ASP A 116 -6.34 -2.32 -18.79
N TYR A 117 -5.49 -2.39 -17.77
CA TYR A 117 -4.36 -3.34 -17.69
C TYR A 117 -4.66 -4.64 -16.93
N ILE A 118 -5.85 -4.78 -16.35
CA ILE A 118 -6.24 -6.01 -15.64
C ILE A 118 -6.84 -7.04 -16.60
N GLN A 119 -6.47 -8.31 -16.40
CA GLN A 119 -7.05 -9.45 -17.12
C GLN A 119 -8.55 -9.58 -16.85
N PRO A 120 -9.32 -10.18 -17.79
CA PRO A 120 -10.72 -10.57 -17.51
C PRO A 120 -10.84 -11.40 -16.23
N GLU A 121 -11.95 -11.17 -15.50
CA GLU A 121 -12.28 -11.76 -14.20
C GLU A 121 -11.34 -11.34 -13.04
N GLY A 122 -10.40 -10.43 -13.30
CA GLY A 122 -9.48 -9.89 -12.29
C GLY A 122 -10.20 -9.20 -11.14
N THR A 123 -9.49 -9.04 -10.05
CA THR A 123 -9.99 -8.39 -8.83
C THR A 123 -9.24 -7.11 -8.54
N MET A 124 -9.97 -6.04 -8.27
CA MET A 124 -9.46 -4.72 -7.92
C MET A 124 -9.76 -4.42 -6.46
N SER A 125 -8.74 -4.14 -5.68
CA SER A 125 -8.84 -3.71 -4.28
C SER A 125 -8.59 -2.19 -4.19
N ILE A 126 -9.57 -1.44 -3.68
CA ILE A 126 -9.50 0.01 -3.57
C ILE A 126 -9.20 0.39 -2.13
N LEU A 127 -8.05 1.01 -1.90
CA LEU A 127 -7.56 1.44 -0.58
C LEU A 127 -7.36 2.95 -0.49
N GLY A 128 -7.05 3.60 -1.61
CA GLY A 128 -6.81 5.04 -1.64
C GLY A 128 -8.08 5.83 -1.30
N VAL A 129 -7.96 6.81 -0.41
CA VAL A 129 -9.09 7.65 -0.01
C VAL A 129 -9.21 8.82 -0.97
N SER A 130 -10.37 8.97 -1.61
CA SER A 130 -10.75 10.15 -2.39
C SER A 130 -11.77 10.98 -1.61
N GLU A 131 -11.58 12.31 -1.61
CA GLU A 131 -12.50 13.23 -0.93
C GLU A 131 -13.88 13.24 -1.61
N TYR A 132 -13.89 13.15 -2.93
CA TYR A 132 -15.10 13.16 -3.75
C TYR A 132 -15.21 11.89 -4.60
N PRO A 133 -16.44 11.52 -5.02
CA PRO A 133 -16.63 10.43 -5.98
C PRO A 133 -15.84 10.68 -7.27
N VAL A 134 -15.23 9.63 -7.80
CA VAL A 134 -14.45 9.68 -9.05
C VAL A 134 -15.15 8.89 -10.15
N PRO A 135 -15.22 9.39 -11.40
CA PRO A 135 -15.80 8.67 -12.52
C PRO A 135 -14.86 7.55 -12.99
N ILE A 136 -15.43 6.36 -13.16
CA ILE A 136 -14.71 5.16 -13.60
C ILE A 136 -15.42 4.50 -14.78
N ASN A 137 -14.69 3.74 -15.59
CA ASN A 137 -15.21 3.04 -16.76
C ASN A 137 -16.00 1.77 -16.37
N THR A 138 -17.25 1.94 -15.94
CA THR A 138 -18.12 0.83 -15.52
C THR A 138 -18.44 -0.14 -16.66
N ARG A 139 -18.42 0.34 -17.93
CA ARG A 139 -18.62 -0.53 -19.10
C ARG A 139 -17.52 -1.59 -19.17
N MET A 140 -16.27 -1.20 -19.04
CA MET A 140 -15.15 -2.15 -19.09
C MET A 140 -15.11 -3.06 -17.88
N ILE A 141 -15.58 -2.62 -16.71
CA ILE A 141 -15.75 -3.49 -15.54
C ILE A 141 -16.73 -4.61 -15.87
N LEU A 142 -17.85 -4.29 -16.53
CA LEU A 142 -18.86 -5.27 -16.98
C LEU A 142 -18.29 -6.20 -18.06
N GLU A 143 -17.68 -5.64 -19.11
CA GLU A 143 -17.18 -6.43 -20.25
C GLU A 143 -16.07 -7.41 -19.84
N LYS A 144 -15.18 -7.00 -18.93
CA LYS A 144 -14.11 -7.89 -18.41
C LYS A 144 -14.55 -8.77 -17.23
N GLY A 145 -15.79 -8.63 -16.73
CA GLY A 145 -16.27 -9.39 -15.56
C GLY A 145 -15.46 -9.10 -14.30
N LEU A 146 -14.99 -7.87 -14.11
CA LEU A 146 -14.10 -7.51 -12.99
C LEU A 146 -14.84 -7.54 -11.66
N ARG A 147 -14.12 -7.90 -10.62
CA ARG A 147 -14.54 -7.74 -9.22
C ARG A 147 -13.88 -6.50 -8.64
N MET A 148 -14.64 -5.65 -7.99
CA MET A 148 -14.12 -4.48 -7.28
C MET A 148 -14.61 -4.49 -5.85
N PHE A 149 -13.71 -4.26 -4.88
CA PHE A 149 -14.09 -4.09 -3.50
C PHE A 149 -13.23 -3.01 -2.83
N GLY A 150 -13.84 -2.26 -1.91
CA GLY A 150 -13.13 -1.32 -1.05
C GLY A 150 -12.57 -2.01 0.18
N SER A 151 -11.43 -1.54 0.66
CA SER A 151 -10.83 -1.97 1.93
C SER A 151 -10.44 -0.75 2.74
N SER A 152 -10.94 -0.66 3.95
CA SER A 152 -10.70 0.45 4.85
C SER A 152 -10.71 -0.03 6.30
N ARG A 153 -9.89 0.61 7.12
CA ARG A 153 -9.73 0.29 8.54
C ARG A 153 -9.11 -1.10 8.76
N SER A 154 -9.06 -1.53 9.99
CA SER A 154 -8.58 -2.85 10.41
C SER A 154 -9.28 -3.27 11.70
N GLY A 155 -9.26 -4.55 11.99
CA GLY A 155 -9.80 -5.14 13.20
C GLY A 155 -8.71 -5.91 13.97
N ARG A 156 -9.13 -6.52 15.07
CA ARG A 156 -8.22 -7.27 15.95
C ARG A 156 -7.45 -8.38 15.20
N GLU A 157 -8.12 -9.11 14.32
CA GLU A 157 -7.50 -10.19 13.54
C GLU A 157 -6.35 -9.65 12.67
N ASP A 158 -6.52 -8.48 12.05
CA ASP A 158 -5.50 -7.87 11.19
C ASP A 158 -4.25 -7.49 11.99
N PHE A 159 -4.44 -6.94 13.21
CA PHE A 159 -3.32 -6.67 14.13
C PHE A 159 -2.63 -7.97 14.57
N GLU A 160 -3.38 -9.02 14.91
CA GLU A 160 -2.82 -10.31 15.30
C GLU A 160 -2.00 -10.93 14.16
N ARG A 161 -2.50 -10.86 12.92
CA ARG A 161 -1.79 -11.31 11.72
C ARG A 161 -0.54 -10.47 11.44
N THR A 162 -0.63 -9.15 11.60
CA THR A 162 0.52 -8.24 11.44
C THR A 162 1.63 -8.60 12.44
N VAL A 163 1.30 -8.77 13.71
CA VAL A 163 2.28 -9.12 14.75
C VAL A 163 2.87 -10.50 14.52
N ALA A 164 2.06 -11.48 14.09
CA ALA A 164 2.54 -12.81 13.73
C ALA A 164 3.52 -12.74 12.54
N LEU A 165 3.22 -11.90 11.55
CA LEU A 165 4.06 -11.73 10.37
C LEU A 165 5.41 -11.08 10.72
N TYR A 166 5.46 -10.10 11.62
CA TYR A 166 6.71 -9.53 12.13
C TYR A 166 7.63 -10.58 12.75
N LYS A 167 7.04 -11.56 13.48
CA LYS A 167 7.80 -12.65 14.10
C LYS A 167 8.32 -13.67 13.09
N SER A 168 7.51 -14.00 12.09
CA SER A 168 7.86 -15.02 11.09
C SER A 168 8.74 -14.49 9.97
N ASN A 169 8.71 -13.17 9.70
CA ASN A 169 9.50 -12.53 8.68
C ASN A 169 10.09 -11.19 9.17
N PRO A 170 11.24 -11.24 9.87
CA PRO A 170 11.90 -10.04 10.39
C PRO A 170 12.32 -9.01 9.32
N GLU A 171 12.47 -9.41 8.06
CA GLU A 171 12.82 -8.49 6.97
C GLU A 171 11.77 -7.41 6.76
N ILE A 172 10.51 -7.66 7.13
CA ILE A 172 9.46 -6.65 7.07
C ILE A 172 9.82 -5.43 7.91
N ILE A 173 10.43 -5.65 9.09
CA ILE A 173 10.89 -4.56 9.96
C ILE A 173 11.95 -3.70 9.24
N ASN A 174 12.85 -4.33 8.50
CA ASN A 174 13.86 -3.62 7.70
C ASN A 174 13.21 -2.81 6.58
N TYR A 175 12.23 -3.38 5.87
CA TYR A 175 11.49 -2.64 4.84
C TYR A 175 10.71 -1.47 5.42
N LEU A 176 10.06 -1.64 6.57
CA LEU A 176 9.34 -0.54 7.23
C LEU A 176 10.26 0.60 7.69
N SER A 177 11.54 0.34 7.93
CA SER A 177 12.51 1.40 8.24
C SER A 177 12.68 2.40 7.10
N ASN A 178 12.46 1.99 5.85
CA ASN A 178 12.56 2.87 4.66
C ASN A 178 11.45 3.92 4.58
N ILE A 179 10.36 3.75 5.34
CA ILE A 179 9.26 4.72 5.42
C ILE A 179 9.27 5.52 6.72
N VAL A 180 10.32 5.42 7.51
CA VAL A 180 10.58 6.33 8.62
C VAL A 180 11.08 7.65 8.04
N GLY A 181 10.26 8.68 8.14
CA GLY A 181 10.64 10.04 7.76
C GLY A 181 11.30 10.79 8.93
N ALA A 182 10.95 12.06 9.09
CA ALA A 182 11.46 12.84 10.20
C ALA A 182 10.97 12.32 11.57
N GLN A 183 11.85 12.33 12.55
CA GLN A 183 11.50 12.04 13.94
C GLN A 183 11.56 13.34 14.73
N ILE A 184 10.43 13.80 15.26
CA ILE A 184 10.29 15.10 15.91
C ILE A 184 9.98 14.91 17.40
N PRO A 185 10.91 15.31 18.30
CA PRO A 185 10.62 15.36 19.73
C PRO A 185 9.52 16.39 20.00
N ILE A 186 8.46 15.99 20.66
CA ILE A 186 7.31 16.84 20.97
C ILE A 186 7.40 17.34 22.41
N ARG A 187 7.61 18.63 22.56
CA ARG A 187 7.69 19.35 23.83
C ARG A 187 6.53 20.35 23.99
N ASP A 188 6.08 20.89 22.85
CA ASP A 188 5.00 21.86 22.81
C ASP A 188 4.20 21.77 21.48
N ILE A 189 3.20 22.65 21.35
CA ILE A 189 2.31 22.70 20.17
C ILE A 189 3.07 23.12 18.88
N LYS A 190 4.19 23.84 19.00
CA LYS A 190 4.97 24.26 17.82
C LYS A 190 5.69 23.06 17.20
N ASP A 191 6.21 22.16 18.04
CA ASP A 191 6.82 20.92 17.58
C ASP A 191 5.80 20.04 16.84
N MET A 192 4.55 19.98 17.36
CA MET A 192 3.44 19.27 16.68
C MET A 192 3.14 19.88 15.31
N ASN A 193 2.99 21.21 15.24
CA ASN A 193 2.73 21.91 13.98
C ASN A 193 3.84 21.63 12.96
N ARG A 194 5.10 21.71 13.39
CA ARG A 194 6.26 21.39 12.56
C ARG A 194 6.21 19.95 12.03
N ALA A 195 5.81 18.99 12.86
CA ALA A 195 5.68 17.59 12.43
C ALA A 195 4.63 17.44 11.33
N PHE A 196 3.47 18.11 11.46
CA PHE A 196 2.42 18.11 10.41
C PHE A 196 2.90 18.81 9.13
N GLU A 197 3.59 19.94 9.24
CA GLU A 197 4.14 20.66 8.09
C GLU A 197 5.11 19.78 7.29
N LEU A 198 5.98 19.04 7.97
CA LEU A 198 6.92 18.12 7.33
C LEU A 198 6.19 16.93 6.66
N ASP A 199 5.22 16.33 7.33
CA ASP A 199 4.46 15.20 6.76
C ASP A 199 3.64 15.63 5.51
N ASN A 200 3.16 16.87 5.48
CA ASN A 200 2.43 17.45 4.35
C ASN A 200 3.28 17.69 3.10
N GLN A 201 4.60 17.67 3.18
CA GLN A 201 5.50 17.81 2.03
C GLN A 201 5.43 16.61 1.07
N LYS A 202 4.70 15.55 1.43
CA LYS A 202 4.47 14.34 0.62
C LYS A 202 5.75 13.63 0.16
N ASN A 203 6.83 13.77 0.91
CA ASN A 203 8.04 12.99 0.71
C ASN A 203 7.77 11.51 1.00
N MET A 204 8.68 10.63 0.59
CA MET A 204 8.64 9.23 1.03
C MET A 204 8.86 9.18 2.53
N GLY A 205 8.06 8.35 3.22
CA GLY A 205 8.14 8.18 4.67
C GLY A 205 7.10 9.01 5.43
N LYS A 206 6.94 8.67 6.70
CA LYS A 206 6.02 9.30 7.65
C LYS A 206 6.80 10.01 8.74
N THR A 207 6.35 11.21 9.10
CA THR A 207 6.88 11.92 10.26
C THR A 207 6.40 11.27 11.56
N ILE A 208 7.35 10.94 12.43
CA ILE A 208 7.08 10.31 13.73
C ILE A 208 7.23 11.35 14.84
N MET A 209 6.20 11.50 15.64
CA MET A 209 6.19 12.32 16.84
C MET A 209 6.74 11.51 18.03
N ILE A 210 7.81 11.98 18.64
CA ILE A 210 8.43 11.34 19.82
C ILE A 210 8.04 12.15 21.06
N TRP A 211 7.25 11.54 21.92
CA TRP A 211 6.83 12.16 23.18
C TRP A 211 7.83 11.84 24.28
N ASP A 212 8.59 12.84 24.73
CA ASP A 212 9.39 12.76 25.95
C ASP A 212 8.44 12.88 27.16
N LYS A 213 8.47 11.86 28.01
CA LYS A 213 7.74 11.87 29.29
C LYS A 213 8.67 12.32 30.41
#